data_5fe0b886ca7adb41fd2b04bab4d4d894
#
_entry.id   5fe0b886ca7adb41fd2b04bab4d4d894
#
_cell.length_a   1.000
_cell.length_b   1.000
_cell.length_c   1.000
_cell.angle_alpha   90.00
_cell.angle_beta   90.00
_cell.angle_gamma   90.00
#
_symmetry.space_group_name_H-M   'P 1'
#
loop_
_entity.id
_entity.type
_entity.pdbx_description
1 polymer ?
#
loop_
_entity_poly.entity_id
_entity_poly.type
_entity_poly.pdbx_seq_one_letter_code
_entity_poly.pdbx_strand_id
1 'polypeptide(L)'
;EKSEAEKRLREAENRLREAIQELQSKQSETREGFGDAFSGRHSLCPHGDSCVANAVGSLCQSFLLAYGVRVGIGVILRAFKLIKKKPYYTVLDLKLLLSEKDLIVREEACRTGLLFGGFTGAFHAIRCILRRTRNKETPINGFVAGTISGLSVLALDDSSRRRTFALYLLARVAQCAYNSAKAKNKFHFWGSKWSHGDTLLFSLASAQIMYAYVMRPETLPESYFEFIVKTGPIAKPTLKAVRENNRGLPIDLKALSAFVLERSGVPGPVGLKPDSPIIPCTGIHPQTTSCLAHNGKATRATFRKTFPLYLSLTFVPFVVLNIQKFMHAPLHTFWNALKSATRSTCFLSAFVGLYQGVICLQRKVVTKDHKLIYFLAGGVAALSALIEKKSRRSELALYTLPRAGDSLWYILVNRHILPNIKHADVVLFCLCMGCIMYFHEYEPDTMAPFLRGLLTRFLNRTGTPSIHSSTSYSYLPAL
;
A
#
# COMPACT_ATOMS: atom_id res chain seq x y z
N GLU A 1 49.90 -46.79 7.66
CA GLU A 1 49.52 -45.38 7.86
C GLU A 1 48.03 -45.10 7.53
N LYS A 2 47.51 -45.58 6.40
CA LYS A 2 46.10 -45.35 6.00
C LYS A 2 45.10 -45.98 6.95
N SER A 3 45.36 -47.19 7.44
CA SER A 3 44.51 -47.92 8.41
C SER A 3 44.46 -47.26 9.80
N GLU A 4 45.54 -46.65 10.22
CA GLU A 4 45.62 -45.95 11.50
C GLU A 4 44.94 -44.58 11.49
N ALA A 5 44.99 -43.89 10.33
CA ALA A 5 44.25 -42.66 10.12
C ALA A 5 42.71 -42.86 10.08
N GLU A 6 42.24 -43.96 9.44
CA GLU A 6 40.85 -44.35 9.45
C GLU A 6 40.32 -44.73 10.85
N LYS A 7 41.17 -45.37 11.68
CA LYS A 7 40.81 -45.71 13.05
C LYS A 7 40.69 -44.42 13.89
N ARG A 8 41.61 -43.48 13.77
CA ARG A 8 41.57 -42.19 14.46
C ARG A 8 40.37 -41.35 14.03
N LEU A 9 39.98 -41.42 12.74
CA LEU A 9 38.80 -40.72 12.24
C LEU A 9 37.50 -41.28 12.85
N ARG A 10 37.35 -42.60 12.91
CA ARG A 10 36.20 -43.24 13.55
C ARG A 10 36.10 -42.96 15.06
N GLU A 11 37.25 -42.93 15.76
CA GLU A 11 37.28 -42.54 17.18
C GLU A 11 36.89 -41.07 17.37
N ALA A 12 37.30 -40.17 16.49
CA ALA A 12 36.90 -38.77 16.53
C ALA A 12 35.42 -38.59 16.22
N GLU A 13 34.85 -39.32 15.22
CA GLU A 13 33.43 -39.33 14.94
C GLU A 13 32.58 -39.83 16.11
N ASN A 14 33.02 -40.90 16.79
CA ASN A 14 32.32 -41.41 17.96
C ASN A 14 32.33 -40.41 19.12
N ARG A 15 33.45 -39.78 19.41
CA ARG A 15 33.55 -38.70 20.42
C ARG A 15 32.68 -37.51 20.09
N LEU A 16 32.59 -37.15 18.81
CA LEU A 16 31.71 -36.06 18.34
C LEU A 16 30.24 -36.43 18.55
N ARG A 17 29.84 -37.66 18.24
CA ARG A 17 28.47 -38.16 18.46
C ARG A 17 28.09 -38.17 19.94
N GLU A 18 29.01 -38.64 20.81
CA GLU A 18 28.80 -38.64 22.26
C GLU A 18 28.68 -37.21 22.81
N ALA A 19 29.52 -36.27 22.34
CA ALA A 19 29.45 -34.88 22.74
C ALA A 19 28.15 -34.22 22.27
N ILE A 20 27.67 -34.54 21.06
CA ILE A 20 26.38 -34.05 20.56
C ILE A 20 25.21 -34.59 21.39
N GLN A 21 25.24 -35.88 21.77
CA GLN A 21 24.23 -36.50 22.63
C GLN A 21 24.23 -35.88 24.02
N GLU A 22 25.40 -35.63 24.59
CA GLU A 22 25.53 -34.98 25.90
C GLU A 22 25.05 -33.51 25.86
N LEU A 23 25.33 -32.79 24.79
CA LEU A 23 24.79 -31.44 24.60
C LEU A 23 23.27 -31.46 24.44
N GLN A 24 22.72 -32.43 23.73
CA GLN A 24 21.26 -32.58 23.56
C GLN A 24 20.56 -32.96 24.87
N SER A 25 21.18 -33.84 25.71
CA SER A 25 20.65 -34.18 27.03
C SER A 25 20.72 -33.00 28.00
N LYS A 26 21.84 -32.28 28.06
CA LYS A 26 21.98 -31.05 28.86
C LYS A 26 21.03 -29.95 28.41
N GLN A 27 20.74 -29.87 27.10
CA GLN A 27 19.77 -28.91 26.54
C GLN A 27 18.32 -29.28 26.88
N SER A 28 18.00 -30.58 27.03
CA SER A 28 16.72 -31.06 27.54
C SER A 28 16.57 -30.82 29.05
N GLU A 29 17.59 -31.09 29.86
CA GLU A 29 17.57 -30.83 31.30
C GLU A 29 17.50 -29.34 31.65
N THR A 30 18.19 -28.46 30.90
CA THR A 30 18.09 -27.01 31.10
C THR A 30 16.72 -26.46 30.66
N ARG A 31 16.01 -27.15 29.79
CA ARG A 31 14.62 -26.82 29.41
C ARG A 31 13.60 -27.18 30.48
N GLU A 32 13.85 -28.20 31.28
CA GLU A 32 12.92 -28.62 32.34
C GLU A 32 13.05 -27.77 33.62
N GLY A 33 14.15 -27.05 33.82
CA GLY A 33 14.46 -26.32 35.07
C GLY A 33 14.01 -24.86 35.17
N PHE A 34 13.53 -24.23 34.11
CA PHE A 34 13.18 -22.79 34.14
C PHE A 34 11.77 -22.52 33.61
N GLY A 35 10.79 -22.54 34.49
CA GLY A 35 9.49 -21.85 34.26
C GLY A 35 8.41 -22.66 33.60
N ASP A 36 8.04 -23.81 34.10
CA ASP A 36 6.98 -24.71 33.59
C ASP A 36 5.55 -24.14 33.54
N ALA A 37 5.29 -22.97 34.08
CA ALA A 37 3.94 -22.39 34.08
C ALA A 37 3.65 -21.56 32.80
N PHE A 38 4.66 -20.96 32.16
CA PHE A 38 4.46 -20.10 31.00
C PHE A 38 5.25 -20.50 29.73
N SER A 39 6.28 -21.32 29.84
CA SER A 39 7.19 -21.68 28.73
C SER A 39 6.81 -22.96 27.99
N GLY A 40 5.95 -23.79 28.54
CA GLY A 40 5.52 -25.08 27.98
C GLY A 40 4.57 -24.88 26.77
N ARG A 41 4.69 -25.79 25.77
CA ARG A 41 3.71 -25.91 24.67
C ARG A 41 2.37 -26.42 25.20
N HIS A 42 1.26 -25.74 24.89
CA HIS A 42 -0.08 -26.28 25.19
C HIS A 42 -0.49 -27.32 24.12
N SER A 43 -1.23 -28.37 24.53
CA SER A 43 -1.64 -29.48 23.66
C SER A 43 -2.42 -29.03 22.39
N LEU A 44 -3.19 -27.95 22.50
CA LEU A 44 -3.95 -27.39 21.37
C LEU A 44 -3.13 -26.46 20.48
N CYS A 45 -1.85 -26.20 20.78
CA CYS A 45 -1.03 -25.32 19.96
C CYS A 45 -0.36 -26.11 18.83
N PRO A 46 -0.50 -25.67 17.54
CA PRO A 46 0.03 -26.38 16.38
C PRO A 46 1.55 -26.20 16.16
N HIS A 47 2.20 -25.27 16.89
CA HIS A 47 3.64 -25.00 16.77
C HIS A 47 4.48 -25.99 17.60
N GLY A 48 5.70 -26.29 17.13
CA GLY A 48 6.62 -27.22 17.82
C GLY A 48 7.39 -26.60 18.99
N ASP A 49 7.62 -25.28 18.94
CA ASP A 49 8.37 -24.52 19.93
C ASP A 49 7.51 -24.14 21.15
N SER A 50 8.11 -23.57 22.21
CA SER A 50 7.35 -22.93 23.28
C SER A 50 6.50 -21.76 22.76
N CYS A 51 5.37 -21.46 23.41
CA CYS A 51 4.47 -20.39 22.97
C CYS A 51 5.18 -19.02 22.90
N VAL A 52 6.08 -18.76 23.84
CA VAL A 52 6.88 -17.52 23.86
C VAL A 52 7.88 -17.49 22.70
N ALA A 53 8.62 -18.58 22.48
CA ALA A 53 9.59 -18.65 21.37
C ALA A 53 8.89 -18.51 19.99
N ASN A 54 7.70 -19.09 19.85
CA ASN A 54 6.91 -18.92 18.62
C ASN A 54 6.47 -17.46 18.42
N ALA A 55 5.98 -16.78 19.46
CA ALA A 55 5.55 -15.39 19.39
C ALA A 55 6.72 -14.44 19.08
N VAL A 56 7.84 -14.57 19.79
CA VAL A 56 9.05 -13.76 19.56
C VAL A 56 9.67 -14.03 18.19
N GLY A 57 9.76 -15.29 17.78
CA GLY A 57 10.26 -15.66 16.45
C GLY A 57 9.41 -15.08 15.33
N SER A 58 8.08 -15.11 15.45
CA SER A 58 7.15 -14.52 14.50
C SER A 58 7.26 -13.00 14.46
N LEU A 59 7.44 -12.35 15.62
CA LEU A 59 7.70 -10.92 15.73
C LEU A 59 8.96 -10.54 14.94
N CYS A 60 10.09 -11.19 15.25
CA CYS A 60 11.38 -10.91 14.62
C CYS A 60 11.34 -11.13 13.10
N GLN A 61 10.79 -12.26 12.66
CA GLN A 61 10.69 -12.59 11.24
C GLN A 61 9.86 -11.54 10.48
N SER A 62 8.68 -11.20 10.99
CA SER A 62 7.78 -10.24 10.35
C SER A 62 8.33 -8.82 10.40
N PHE A 63 9.01 -8.46 11.49
CA PHE A 63 9.71 -7.19 11.60
C PHE A 63 10.77 -7.06 10.50
N LEU A 64 11.67 -8.03 10.39
CA LEU A 64 12.76 -8.03 9.41
C LEU A 64 12.24 -8.01 7.96
N LEU A 65 11.17 -8.76 7.69
CA LEU A 65 10.55 -8.79 6.36
C LEU A 65 9.97 -7.41 5.99
N ALA A 66 9.18 -6.81 6.85
CA ALA A 66 8.57 -5.50 6.61
C ALA A 66 9.61 -4.37 6.55
N TYR A 67 10.59 -4.40 7.45
CA TYR A 67 11.73 -3.48 7.45
C TYR A 67 12.51 -3.58 6.14
N GLY A 68 12.87 -4.80 5.72
CA GLY A 68 13.63 -5.05 4.48
C GLY A 68 12.91 -4.55 3.24
N VAL A 69 11.61 -4.77 3.12
CA VAL A 69 10.80 -4.25 2.01
C VAL A 69 10.83 -2.71 2.01
N ARG A 70 10.65 -2.07 3.16
CA ARG A 70 10.62 -0.60 3.24
C ARG A 70 11.97 0.02 2.91
N VAL A 71 13.06 -0.53 3.45
CA VAL A 71 14.43 -0.08 3.14
C VAL A 71 14.76 -0.30 1.67
N GLY A 72 14.43 -1.48 1.11
CA GLY A 72 14.69 -1.79 -0.30
C GLY A 72 14.02 -0.80 -1.26
N ILE A 73 12.77 -0.44 -1.01
CA ILE A 73 12.07 0.59 -1.78
C ILE A 73 12.81 1.94 -1.68
N GLY A 74 13.22 2.33 -0.46
CA GLY A 74 13.96 3.57 -0.22
C GLY A 74 15.29 3.63 -0.98
N VAL A 75 16.08 2.56 -0.93
CA VAL A 75 17.36 2.44 -1.61
C VAL A 75 17.21 2.56 -3.14
N ILE A 76 16.24 1.87 -3.74
CA ILE A 76 16.00 1.94 -5.18
C ILE A 76 15.57 3.34 -5.63
N LEU A 77 14.65 3.97 -4.91
CA LEU A 77 14.22 5.33 -5.23
C LEU A 77 15.37 6.32 -5.11
N ARG A 78 16.27 6.14 -4.15
CA ARG A 78 17.48 6.95 -4.02
C ARG A 78 18.47 6.71 -5.16
N ALA A 79 18.68 5.44 -5.53
CA ALA A 79 19.51 5.11 -6.68
C ALA A 79 19.04 5.84 -7.96
N PHE A 80 17.73 5.83 -8.24
CA PHE A 80 17.16 6.59 -9.35
C PHE A 80 17.38 8.10 -9.26
N LYS A 81 17.33 8.68 -8.05
CA LYS A 81 17.62 10.11 -7.86
C LYS A 81 19.10 10.42 -8.12
N LEU A 82 20.01 9.53 -7.71
CA LEU A 82 21.45 9.69 -7.92
C LEU A 82 21.82 9.58 -9.39
N ILE A 83 21.28 8.59 -10.13
CA ILE A 83 21.50 8.43 -11.58
C ILE A 83 21.11 9.70 -12.37
N LYS A 84 20.09 10.43 -11.91
CA LYS A 84 19.66 11.67 -12.56
C LYS A 84 20.57 12.87 -12.28
N LYS A 85 21.34 12.86 -11.18
CA LYS A 85 22.11 14.01 -10.70
C LYS A 85 23.62 13.84 -10.83
N LYS A 86 24.13 12.59 -10.87
CA LYS A 86 25.55 12.25 -10.83
C LYS A 86 25.87 11.13 -11.82
N PRO A 87 27.15 10.95 -12.22
CA PRO A 87 27.58 9.83 -13.05
C PRO A 87 27.21 8.47 -12.43
N TYR A 88 26.96 7.46 -13.28
CA TYR A 88 26.46 6.15 -12.90
C TYR A 88 27.30 5.38 -11.88
N TYR A 89 28.64 5.59 -11.86
CA TYR A 89 29.53 4.93 -10.89
C TYR A 89 29.28 5.35 -9.43
N THR A 90 28.67 6.51 -9.20
CA THR A 90 28.31 6.98 -7.85
C THR A 90 27.19 6.14 -7.23
N VAL A 91 26.44 5.36 -8.04
CA VAL A 91 25.38 4.45 -7.56
C VAL A 91 25.95 3.18 -6.95
N LEU A 92 27.20 2.82 -7.29
CA LEU A 92 27.92 1.67 -6.73
C LEU A 92 28.49 1.97 -5.33
N ASP A 93 28.52 3.22 -4.91
CA ASP A 93 28.95 3.58 -3.55
C ASP A 93 27.85 3.29 -2.53
N LEU A 94 27.96 2.11 -1.88
CA LEU A 94 27.03 1.64 -0.87
C LEU A 94 26.90 2.62 0.31
N LYS A 95 27.97 3.33 0.66
CA LYS A 95 27.95 4.33 1.75
C LYS A 95 27.08 5.52 1.36
N LEU A 96 27.09 5.92 0.11
CA LEU A 96 26.27 7.03 -0.38
C LEU A 96 24.78 6.63 -0.51
N LEU A 97 24.49 5.37 -0.87
CA LEU A 97 23.15 4.82 -0.94
C LEU A 97 22.53 4.63 0.47
N LEU A 98 23.35 4.23 1.45
CA LEU A 98 22.95 3.93 2.81
C LEU A 98 23.26 5.08 3.80
N SER A 99 23.74 6.25 3.29
CA SER A 99 24.19 7.38 4.12
C SER A 99 23.18 7.77 5.20
N GLU A 100 23.70 8.04 6.39
CA GLU A 100 22.95 8.32 7.63
C GLU A 100 22.05 9.56 7.60
N LYS A 101 22.19 10.43 6.60
CA LYS A 101 21.38 11.64 6.48
C LYS A 101 19.89 11.40 6.26
N ASP A 102 19.47 10.17 5.92
CA ASP A 102 18.06 9.79 5.86
C ASP A 102 17.64 8.94 7.08
N LEU A 103 17.82 9.48 8.29
CA LEU A 103 17.28 8.93 9.54
C LEU A 103 15.77 8.61 9.40
N ILE A 104 15.06 9.42 8.63
CA ILE A 104 13.63 9.27 8.32
C ILE A 104 13.33 7.91 7.65
N VAL A 105 14.19 7.42 6.74
CA VAL A 105 13.97 6.13 6.09
C VAL A 105 14.15 5.00 7.09
N ARG A 106 15.12 5.10 8.00
CA ARG A 106 15.34 4.10 9.06
C ARG A 106 14.21 4.10 10.09
N GLU A 107 13.79 5.27 10.54
CA GLU A 107 12.69 5.41 11.51
C GLU A 107 11.38 4.89 10.94
N GLU A 108 10.97 5.31 9.74
CA GLU A 108 9.78 4.79 9.08
C GLU A 108 9.85 3.29 8.81
N ALA A 109 11.04 2.76 8.49
CA ALA A 109 11.23 1.33 8.29
C ALA A 109 11.09 0.56 9.60
N CYS A 110 11.67 1.06 10.70
CA CYS A 110 11.49 0.48 12.04
C CYS A 110 10.03 0.51 12.48
N ARG A 111 9.33 1.64 12.30
CA ARG A 111 7.90 1.76 12.63
C ARG A 111 7.05 0.79 11.80
N THR A 112 7.35 0.64 10.51
CA THR A 112 6.70 -0.35 9.66
C THR A 112 7.01 -1.78 10.12
N GLY A 113 8.25 -2.06 10.48
CA GLY A 113 8.67 -3.34 11.08
C GLY A 113 7.93 -3.63 12.39
N LEU A 114 7.81 -2.64 13.29
CA LEU A 114 7.08 -2.76 14.56
C LEU A 114 5.57 -2.96 14.35
N LEU A 115 4.97 -2.32 13.36
CA LEU A 115 3.57 -2.54 13.01
C LEU A 115 3.32 -4.01 12.66
N PHE A 116 4.07 -4.56 11.71
CA PHE A 116 3.85 -5.94 11.25
C PHE A 116 4.40 -6.98 12.23
N GLY A 117 5.60 -6.77 12.77
CA GLY A 117 6.20 -7.66 13.76
C GLY A 117 5.41 -7.67 15.08
N GLY A 118 5.03 -6.49 15.58
CA GLY A 118 4.20 -6.35 16.76
C GLY A 118 2.84 -7.01 16.60
N PHE A 119 2.21 -6.85 15.43
CA PHE A 119 0.95 -7.54 15.12
C PHE A 119 1.11 -9.06 15.17
N THR A 120 2.08 -9.62 14.43
CA THR A 120 2.22 -11.08 14.34
C THR A 120 2.66 -11.72 15.66
N GLY A 121 3.60 -11.09 16.38
CA GLY A 121 4.02 -11.56 17.69
C GLY A 121 2.88 -11.54 18.71
N ALA A 122 2.15 -10.42 18.80
CA ALA A 122 1.00 -10.29 19.69
C ALA A 122 -0.13 -11.27 19.30
N PHE A 123 -0.40 -11.45 18.01
CA PHE A 123 -1.42 -12.37 17.52
C PHE A 123 -1.13 -13.82 17.97
N HIS A 124 0.09 -14.30 17.77
CA HIS A 124 0.47 -15.64 18.21
C HIS A 124 0.42 -15.77 19.73
N ALA A 125 0.92 -14.79 20.48
CA ALA A 125 0.89 -14.80 21.93
C ALA A 125 -0.55 -14.85 22.47
N ILE A 126 -1.42 -13.93 22.04
CA ILE A 126 -2.80 -13.84 22.50
C ILE A 126 -3.59 -15.09 22.11
N ARG A 127 -3.37 -15.63 20.91
CA ARG A 127 -4.02 -16.86 20.47
C ARG A 127 -3.61 -18.05 21.34
N CYS A 128 -2.33 -18.18 21.71
CA CYS A 128 -1.88 -19.22 22.64
C CYS A 128 -2.52 -19.04 24.02
N ILE A 129 -2.62 -17.81 24.55
CA ILE A 129 -3.30 -17.52 25.81
C ILE A 129 -4.78 -17.91 25.74
N LEU A 130 -5.49 -17.52 24.66
CA LEU A 130 -6.91 -17.86 24.50
C LEU A 130 -7.18 -19.36 24.39
N ARG A 131 -6.28 -20.12 23.71
CA ARG A 131 -6.34 -21.58 23.68
C ARG A 131 -6.17 -22.19 25.07
N ARG A 132 -5.21 -21.66 25.85
CA ARG A 132 -4.94 -22.11 27.20
C ARG A 132 -6.10 -21.84 28.16
N THR A 133 -6.67 -20.63 28.11
CA THR A 133 -7.76 -20.23 29.03
C THR A 133 -9.11 -20.85 28.68
N ARG A 134 -9.40 -21.01 27.38
CA ARG A 134 -10.69 -21.51 26.91
C ARG A 134 -10.72 -23.00 26.61
N ASN A 135 -9.57 -23.65 26.53
CA ASN A 135 -9.38 -25.07 26.14
C ASN A 135 -10.16 -25.45 24.85
N LYS A 136 -10.43 -24.48 23.97
CA LYS A 136 -11.19 -24.67 22.72
C LYS A 136 -10.60 -23.79 21.61
N GLU A 137 -10.54 -24.35 20.41
CA GLU A 137 -10.24 -23.57 19.19
C GLU A 137 -11.55 -23.16 18.55
N THR A 138 -11.82 -21.86 18.49
CA THR A 138 -13.04 -21.29 17.93
C THR A 138 -12.72 -20.07 17.08
N PRO A 139 -13.59 -19.70 16.12
CA PRO A 139 -13.46 -18.48 15.30
C PRO A 139 -13.24 -17.22 16.14
N ILE A 140 -13.78 -17.19 17.33
CA ILE A 140 -13.65 -16.07 18.27
C ILE A 140 -12.20 -15.87 18.70
N ASN A 141 -11.40 -16.93 18.83
CA ASN A 141 -9.99 -16.82 19.22
C ASN A 141 -9.20 -16.02 18.19
N GLY A 142 -9.37 -16.31 16.90
CA GLY A 142 -8.73 -15.57 15.80
C GLY A 142 -9.21 -14.11 15.75
N PHE A 143 -10.51 -13.88 15.87
CA PHE A 143 -11.09 -12.54 15.89
C PHE A 143 -10.57 -11.70 17.06
N VAL A 144 -10.61 -12.20 18.29
CA VAL A 144 -10.15 -11.47 19.49
C VAL A 144 -8.65 -11.23 19.44
N ALA A 145 -7.87 -12.26 19.08
CA ALA A 145 -6.41 -12.12 18.93
C ALA A 145 -6.08 -11.08 17.86
N GLY A 146 -6.75 -11.09 16.70
CA GLY A 146 -6.56 -10.11 15.63
C GLY A 146 -6.93 -8.69 16.06
N THR A 147 -8.05 -8.54 16.79
CA THR A 147 -8.51 -7.23 17.27
C THR A 147 -7.51 -6.61 18.25
N ILE A 148 -7.06 -7.37 19.25
CA ILE A 148 -6.11 -6.85 20.26
C ILE A 148 -4.75 -6.58 19.61
N SER A 149 -4.26 -7.49 18.75
CA SER A 149 -2.99 -7.31 18.05
C SER A 149 -3.00 -6.14 17.08
N GLY A 150 -4.18 -5.73 16.63
CA GLY A 150 -4.38 -4.52 15.84
C GLY A 150 -3.89 -3.23 16.51
N LEU A 151 -3.74 -3.21 17.84
CA LEU A 151 -3.12 -2.09 18.57
C LEU A 151 -1.69 -1.79 18.12
N SER A 152 -1.02 -2.73 17.43
CA SER A 152 0.28 -2.50 16.80
C SER A 152 0.28 -1.32 15.82
N VAL A 153 -0.88 -0.89 15.33
CA VAL A 153 -1.02 0.31 14.48
C VAL A 153 -0.54 1.59 15.19
N LEU A 154 -0.50 1.61 16.51
CA LEU A 154 0.04 2.70 17.31
C LEU A 154 1.57 2.90 17.12
N ALA A 155 2.28 1.91 16.55
CA ALA A 155 3.66 2.09 16.12
C ALA A 155 3.82 3.18 15.03
N LEU A 156 2.72 3.52 14.33
CA LEU A 156 2.68 4.63 13.39
C LEU A 156 2.25 5.91 14.10
N ASP A 157 3.09 6.94 14.11
CA ASP A 157 2.76 8.23 14.74
C ASP A 157 1.69 9.01 13.97
N ASP A 158 1.74 8.93 12.65
CA ASP A 158 0.87 9.72 11.77
C ASP A 158 -0.57 9.16 11.75
N SER A 159 -1.50 9.90 12.33
CA SER A 159 -2.93 9.57 12.35
C SER A 159 -3.52 9.44 10.93
N SER A 160 -3.03 10.24 9.98
CA SER A 160 -3.47 10.15 8.57
C SER A 160 -3.08 8.81 7.94
N ARG A 161 -1.89 8.30 8.27
CA ARG A 161 -1.45 6.95 7.83
C ARG A 161 -2.28 5.86 8.50
N ARG A 162 -2.49 5.91 9.82
CA ARG A 162 -3.33 4.94 10.55
C ARG A 162 -4.73 4.90 9.96
N ARG A 163 -5.34 6.06 9.72
CA ARG A 163 -6.65 6.17 9.07
C ARG A 163 -6.67 5.55 7.67
N THR A 164 -5.64 5.81 6.87
CA THR A 164 -5.51 5.22 5.53
C THR A 164 -5.48 3.68 5.58
N PHE A 165 -4.72 3.10 6.51
CA PHE A 165 -4.68 1.64 6.69
C PHE A 165 -6.02 1.09 7.18
N ALA A 166 -6.65 1.75 8.17
CA ALA A 166 -7.94 1.33 8.70
C ALA A 166 -9.03 1.29 7.62
N LEU A 167 -9.10 2.34 6.81
CA LEU A 167 -10.06 2.43 5.71
C LEU A 167 -9.78 1.41 4.58
N TYR A 168 -8.52 1.13 4.29
CA TYR A 168 -8.16 0.08 3.35
C TYR A 168 -8.60 -1.30 3.86
N LEU A 169 -8.36 -1.60 5.14
CA LEU A 169 -8.81 -2.86 5.75
C LEU A 169 -10.33 -2.95 5.80
N LEU A 170 -11.03 -1.85 6.06
CA LEU A 170 -12.51 -1.82 6.01
C LEU A 170 -13.03 -2.25 4.64
N ALA A 171 -12.44 -1.73 3.56
CA ALA A 171 -12.80 -2.15 2.21
C ALA A 171 -12.51 -3.64 1.97
N ARG A 172 -11.41 -4.17 2.54
CA ARG A 172 -11.08 -5.60 2.46
C ARG A 172 -12.06 -6.47 3.24
N VAL A 173 -12.44 -6.05 4.43
CA VAL A 173 -13.49 -6.73 5.22
C VAL A 173 -14.81 -6.74 4.46
N ALA A 174 -15.22 -5.61 3.90
CA ALA A 174 -16.42 -5.52 3.08
C ALA A 174 -16.36 -6.45 1.85
N GLN A 175 -15.20 -6.56 1.20
CA GLN A 175 -14.98 -7.49 0.09
C GLN A 175 -15.11 -8.95 0.55
N CYS A 176 -14.50 -9.33 1.67
CA CYS A 176 -14.59 -10.70 2.21
C CYS A 176 -16.02 -11.03 2.60
N ALA A 177 -16.72 -10.11 3.31
CA ALA A 177 -18.11 -10.28 3.69
C ALA A 177 -19.04 -10.44 2.47
N TYR A 178 -18.83 -9.63 1.42
CA TYR A 178 -19.57 -9.75 0.17
C TYR A 178 -19.32 -11.10 -0.51
N ASN A 179 -18.06 -11.52 -0.61
CA ASN A 179 -17.71 -12.81 -1.22
C ASN A 179 -18.30 -13.99 -0.41
N SER A 180 -18.26 -13.92 0.93
CA SER A 180 -18.88 -14.91 1.81
C SER A 180 -20.39 -14.98 1.62
N ALA A 181 -21.08 -13.83 1.60
CA ALA A 181 -22.52 -13.77 1.37
C ALA A 181 -22.91 -14.31 -0.02
N LYS A 182 -22.11 -14.02 -1.03
CA LYS A 182 -22.28 -14.53 -2.40
C LYS A 182 -22.08 -16.05 -2.47
N ALA A 183 -21.04 -16.57 -1.82
CA ALA A 183 -20.76 -18.01 -1.77
C ALA A 183 -21.89 -18.80 -1.07
N LYS A 184 -22.52 -18.19 -0.07
CA LYS A 184 -23.66 -18.76 0.66
C LYS A 184 -25.03 -18.49 0.02
N ASN A 185 -25.06 -17.91 -1.19
CA ASN A 185 -26.28 -17.53 -1.93
C ASN A 185 -27.26 -16.64 -1.11
N LYS A 186 -26.74 -15.92 -0.10
CA LYS A 186 -27.57 -15.05 0.76
C LYS A 186 -27.79 -13.65 0.18
N PHE A 187 -26.97 -13.25 -0.81
CA PHE A 187 -27.00 -11.88 -1.35
C PHE A 187 -26.68 -11.87 -2.84
N HIS A 188 -27.65 -11.39 -3.63
CA HIS A 188 -27.48 -11.13 -5.06
C HIS A 188 -27.72 -9.64 -5.33
N PHE A 189 -26.63 -8.88 -5.49
CA PHE A 189 -26.73 -7.48 -5.91
C PHE A 189 -26.84 -7.40 -7.43
N TRP A 190 -27.74 -6.54 -7.91
CA TRP A 190 -27.85 -6.20 -9.33
C TRP A 190 -26.49 -5.68 -9.82
N GLY A 191 -25.94 -6.27 -10.88
CA GLY A 191 -24.61 -5.92 -11.40
C GLY A 191 -23.43 -6.71 -10.79
N SER A 192 -23.63 -7.61 -9.81
CA SER A 192 -22.56 -8.44 -9.22
C SER A 192 -21.85 -9.35 -10.23
N LYS A 193 -22.47 -9.64 -11.38
CA LYS A 193 -21.90 -10.42 -12.49
C LYS A 193 -21.29 -9.55 -13.59
N TRP A 194 -21.37 -8.23 -13.48
CA TRP A 194 -20.88 -7.34 -14.51
C TRP A 194 -19.34 -7.30 -14.54
N SER A 195 -18.76 -7.54 -15.71
CA SER A 195 -17.30 -7.67 -15.87
C SER A 195 -16.51 -6.38 -15.66
N HIS A 196 -17.20 -5.22 -15.68
CA HIS A 196 -16.61 -3.88 -15.51
C HIS A 196 -17.05 -3.16 -14.23
N GLY A 197 -17.66 -3.89 -13.28
CA GLY A 197 -18.10 -3.32 -12.00
C GLY A 197 -16.97 -2.69 -11.19
N ASP A 198 -15.77 -3.27 -11.23
CA ASP A 198 -14.54 -2.75 -10.64
C ASP A 198 -14.13 -1.39 -11.26
N THR A 199 -14.25 -1.27 -12.57
CA THR A 199 -13.93 -0.02 -13.29
C THR A 199 -14.95 1.08 -12.96
N LEU A 200 -16.24 0.73 -12.85
CA LEU A 200 -17.26 1.69 -12.42
C LEU A 200 -17.02 2.19 -11.00
N LEU A 201 -16.72 1.26 -10.07
CA LEU A 201 -16.41 1.61 -8.68
C LEU A 201 -15.18 2.51 -8.58
N PHE A 202 -14.13 2.20 -9.35
CA PHE A 202 -12.94 3.05 -9.48
C PHE A 202 -13.27 4.42 -10.06
N SER A 203 -14.17 4.47 -11.07
CA SER A 203 -14.61 5.72 -11.70
C SER A 203 -15.35 6.64 -10.72
N LEU A 204 -16.29 6.09 -9.94
CA LEU A 204 -17.02 6.86 -8.92
C LEU A 204 -16.08 7.35 -7.80
N ALA A 205 -15.18 6.50 -7.32
CA ALA A 205 -14.21 6.89 -6.32
C ALA A 205 -13.24 7.97 -6.83
N SER A 206 -12.76 7.84 -8.07
CA SER A 206 -11.87 8.82 -8.69
C SER A 206 -12.59 10.15 -8.97
N ALA A 207 -13.86 10.11 -9.33
CA ALA A 207 -14.68 11.31 -9.50
C ALA A 207 -14.72 12.15 -8.20
N GLN A 208 -15.01 11.50 -7.06
CA GLN A 208 -15.01 12.16 -5.75
C GLN A 208 -13.62 12.68 -5.35
N ILE A 209 -12.56 11.88 -5.56
CA ILE A 209 -11.20 12.30 -5.23
C ILE A 209 -10.77 13.50 -6.07
N MET A 210 -11.04 13.50 -7.38
CA MET A 210 -10.65 14.60 -8.26
C MET A 210 -11.49 15.86 -8.03
N TYR A 211 -12.76 15.71 -7.64
CA TYR A 211 -13.55 16.81 -7.11
C TYR A 211 -12.91 17.40 -5.85
N ALA A 212 -12.55 16.55 -4.88
CA ALA A 212 -11.92 16.98 -3.63
C ALA A 212 -10.56 17.64 -3.89
N TYR A 213 -9.75 17.10 -4.79
CA TYR A 213 -8.46 17.65 -5.19
C TYR A 213 -8.54 19.13 -5.62
N VAL A 214 -9.56 19.49 -6.40
CA VAL A 214 -9.73 20.87 -6.88
C VAL A 214 -10.49 21.72 -5.87
N MET A 215 -11.63 21.24 -5.37
CA MET A 215 -12.60 22.04 -4.63
C MET A 215 -12.48 21.95 -3.10
N ARG A 216 -11.99 20.81 -2.56
CA ARG A 216 -11.95 20.50 -1.12
C ARG A 216 -10.64 19.77 -0.72
N PRO A 217 -9.45 20.34 -1.02
CA PRO A 217 -8.17 19.68 -0.74
C PRO A 217 -7.96 19.36 0.73
N GLU A 218 -8.59 20.10 1.63
CA GLU A 218 -8.59 19.89 3.08
C GLU A 218 -9.19 18.54 3.51
N THR A 219 -9.98 17.91 2.64
CA THR A 219 -10.60 16.59 2.91
C THR A 219 -9.75 15.41 2.45
N LEU A 220 -8.63 15.68 1.78
CA LEU A 220 -7.68 14.65 1.37
C LEU A 220 -6.48 14.63 2.30
N PRO A 221 -5.89 13.45 2.60
CA PRO A 221 -4.62 13.37 3.30
C PRO A 221 -3.54 14.21 2.58
N GLU A 222 -2.77 15.01 3.32
CA GLU A 222 -1.79 15.93 2.76
C GLU A 222 -0.79 15.23 1.82
N SER A 223 -0.27 14.08 2.25
CA SER A 223 0.65 13.25 1.44
C SER A 223 0.03 12.80 0.11
N TYR A 224 -1.27 12.52 0.10
CA TYR A 224 -1.98 12.11 -1.09
C TYR A 224 -2.28 13.29 -2.01
N PHE A 225 -2.68 14.42 -1.45
CA PHE A 225 -2.85 15.68 -2.19
C PHE A 225 -1.53 16.09 -2.86
N GLU A 226 -0.41 16.09 -2.12
CA GLU A 226 0.91 16.38 -2.67
C GLU A 226 1.32 15.41 -3.78
N PHE A 227 0.99 14.13 -3.65
CA PHE A 227 1.24 13.15 -4.70
C PHE A 227 0.48 13.51 -5.99
N ILE A 228 -0.79 13.89 -5.90
CA ILE A 228 -1.60 14.30 -7.07
C ILE A 228 -1.02 15.56 -7.69
N VAL A 229 -0.68 16.58 -6.89
CA VAL A 229 -0.06 17.83 -7.38
C VAL A 229 1.27 17.57 -8.09
N LYS A 230 2.14 16.75 -7.49
CA LYS A 230 3.45 16.39 -8.07
C LYS A 230 3.34 15.55 -9.34
N THR A 231 2.30 14.72 -9.44
CA THR A 231 2.07 13.85 -10.60
C THR A 231 1.42 14.63 -11.75
N GLY A 232 0.50 15.54 -11.42
CA GLY A 232 -0.23 16.37 -12.39
C GLY A 232 0.62 17.54 -12.93
N PRO A 233 0.16 18.17 -14.01
CA PRO A 233 0.82 19.32 -14.65
C PRO A 233 0.46 20.66 -14.01
N ILE A 234 -0.60 20.72 -13.20
CA ILE A 234 -1.18 21.96 -12.70
C ILE A 234 -0.52 22.38 -11.38
N ALA A 235 -0.11 23.63 -11.30
CA ALA A 235 0.54 24.18 -10.10
C ALA A 235 -0.48 24.61 -9.03
N LYS A 236 -0.02 24.66 -7.77
CA LYS A 236 -0.87 25.07 -6.64
C LYS A 236 -1.52 26.46 -6.80
N PRO A 237 -0.83 27.50 -7.29
CA PRO A 237 -1.46 28.83 -7.51
C PRO A 237 -2.65 28.76 -8.45
N THR A 238 -2.50 28.01 -9.57
CA THR A 238 -3.60 27.84 -10.53
C THR A 238 -4.80 27.09 -9.94
N LEU A 239 -4.55 26.03 -9.13
CA LEU A 239 -5.61 25.31 -8.42
C LEU A 239 -6.33 26.20 -7.41
N LYS A 240 -5.59 27.06 -6.70
CA LYS A 240 -6.15 28.03 -5.76
C LYS A 240 -7.07 29.01 -6.51
N ALA A 241 -6.59 29.62 -7.59
CA ALA A 241 -7.36 30.56 -8.40
C ALA A 241 -8.67 29.93 -8.96
N VAL A 242 -8.59 28.70 -9.47
CA VAL A 242 -9.77 27.95 -9.96
C VAL A 242 -10.79 27.71 -8.84
N ARG A 243 -10.31 27.38 -7.64
CA ARG A 243 -11.19 27.15 -6.48
C ARG A 243 -11.86 28.43 -6.00
N GLU A 244 -11.11 29.51 -5.90
CA GLU A 244 -11.62 30.82 -5.51
C GLU A 244 -12.68 31.30 -6.50
N ASN A 245 -12.38 31.22 -7.80
CA ASN A 245 -13.33 31.55 -8.86
C ASN A 245 -14.65 30.77 -8.75
N ASN A 246 -14.56 29.46 -8.55
CA ASN A 246 -15.74 28.59 -8.43
C ASN A 246 -16.57 28.84 -7.16
N ARG A 247 -15.94 29.43 -6.11
CA ARG A 247 -16.59 29.82 -4.84
C ARG A 247 -17.16 31.25 -4.89
N GLY A 248 -16.94 31.99 -5.97
CA GLY A 248 -17.30 33.40 -6.06
C GLY A 248 -16.43 34.31 -5.18
N LEU A 249 -15.21 33.85 -4.83
CA LEU A 249 -14.23 34.63 -4.08
C LEU A 249 -13.30 35.38 -5.03
N PRO A 250 -12.77 36.55 -4.65
CA PRO A 250 -11.85 37.29 -5.48
C PRO A 250 -10.57 36.48 -5.75
N ILE A 251 -10.17 36.42 -7.02
CA ILE A 251 -8.99 35.71 -7.46
C ILE A 251 -7.75 36.54 -7.11
N ASP A 252 -6.72 35.88 -6.55
CA ASP A 252 -5.38 36.48 -6.37
C ASP A 252 -4.69 36.61 -7.74
N LEU A 253 -5.01 37.69 -8.46
CA LEU A 253 -4.47 37.97 -9.79
C LEU A 253 -2.96 38.20 -9.76
N LYS A 254 -2.40 38.72 -8.64
CA LYS A 254 -0.97 38.96 -8.50
C LYS A 254 -0.17 37.66 -8.48
N ALA A 255 -0.62 36.70 -7.64
CA ALA A 255 0.02 35.38 -7.58
C ALA A 255 -0.13 34.60 -8.89
N LEU A 256 -1.30 34.70 -9.54
CA LEU A 256 -1.55 34.04 -10.83
C LEU A 256 -0.70 34.66 -11.95
N SER A 257 -0.64 36.00 -12.03
CA SER A 257 0.14 36.71 -13.05
C SER A 257 1.63 36.50 -12.89
N ALA A 258 2.15 36.51 -11.64
CA ALA A 258 3.55 36.18 -11.37
C ALA A 258 3.89 34.75 -11.81
N PHE A 259 3.03 33.79 -11.53
CA PHE A 259 3.19 32.40 -11.96
C PHE A 259 3.17 32.25 -13.50
N VAL A 260 2.25 32.96 -14.18
CA VAL A 260 2.17 32.96 -15.63
C VAL A 260 3.42 33.57 -16.24
N LEU A 261 3.89 34.71 -15.73
CA LEU A 261 5.12 35.39 -16.16
C LEU A 261 6.36 34.49 -16.00
N GLU A 262 6.53 33.89 -14.83
CA GLU A 262 7.65 32.97 -14.56
C GLU A 262 7.68 31.79 -15.56
N ARG A 263 6.53 31.26 -15.92
CA ARG A 263 6.43 30.07 -16.77
C ARG A 263 6.36 30.32 -18.26
N SER A 264 5.78 31.41 -18.71
CA SER A 264 5.59 31.74 -20.15
C SER A 264 6.52 32.83 -20.64
N GLY A 265 7.17 33.57 -19.73
CA GLY A 265 7.95 34.75 -20.09
C GLY A 265 7.12 35.94 -20.58
N VAL A 266 5.78 35.81 -20.60
CA VAL A 266 4.85 36.85 -21.04
C VAL A 266 4.08 37.38 -19.83
N PRO A 267 3.94 38.71 -19.65
CA PRO A 267 3.13 39.26 -18.57
C PRO A 267 1.68 38.75 -18.71
N GLY A 268 1.19 38.29 -17.61
CA GLY A 268 -0.04 37.55 -17.30
C GLY A 268 -1.20 37.52 -18.29
N PRO A 269 -2.23 36.74 -18.05
CA PRO A 269 -3.31 36.60 -19.04
C PRO A 269 -3.94 37.96 -19.29
N VAL A 270 -3.63 38.53 -20.44
CA VAL A 270 -4.19 39.78 -20.92
C VAL A 270 -5.70 39.59 -20.98
N GLY A 271 -6.44 40.34 -20.15
CA GLY A 271 -7.93 40.31 -20.14
C GLY A 271 -8.56 39.43 -19.04
N LEU A 272 -7.83 38.87 -18.07
CA LEU A 272 -8.45 38.19 -16.92
C LEU A 272 -9.05 39.25 -15.99
N LYS A 273 -10.37 39.39 -15.98
CA LYS A 273 -11.06 40.23 -15.00
C LYS A 273 -11.23 39.47 -13.67
N PRO A 274 -11.24 40.16 -12.51
CA PRO A 274 -11.46 39.53 -11.23
C PRO A 274 -12.73 38.67 -11.16
N ASP A 275 -13.75 39.08 -11.89
CA ASP A 275 -15.08 38.44 -11.96
C ASP A 275 -15.27 37.56 -13.21
N SER A 276 -14.19 37.11 -13.83
CA SER A 276 -14.30 36.24 -15.00
C SER A 276 -15.08 34.95 -14.67
N PRO A 277 -16.13 34.59 -15.40
CA PRO A 277 -16.97 33.42 -15.11
C PRO A 277 -16.20 32.09 -15.23
N ILE A 278 -15.09 32.09 -15.97
CA ILE A 278 -14.19 30.95 -16.16
C ILE A 278 -12.75 31.42 -16.41
N ILE A 279 -11.78 30.75 -15.78
CA ILE A 279 -10.36 31.01 -16.05
C ILE A 279 -10.02 30.36 -17.41
N PRO A 280 -9.52 31.11 -18.41
CA PRO A 280 -9.21 30.58 -19.74
C PRO A 280 -8.02 29.59 -19.68
N CYS A 281 -7.92 28.73 -20.69
CA CYS A 281 -6.82 27.76 -20.79
C CYS A 281 -5.42 28.43 -20.78
N THR A 282 -5.30 29.66 -21.30
CA THR A 282 -4.06 30.44 -21.26
C THR A 282 -3.58 30.78 -19.84
N GLY A 283 -4.51 30.91 -18.88
CA GLY A 283 -4.19 31.08 -17.46
C GLY A 283 -3.82 29.77 -16.75
N ILE A 284 -4.21 28.61 -17.30
CA ILE A 284 -3.94 27.30 -16.73
C ILE A 284 -2.65 26.68 -17.29
N HIS A 285 -2.46 26.77 -18.61
CA HIS A 285 -1.27 26.25 -19.29
C HIS A 285 -0.64 27.32 -20.21
N PRO A 286 -0.03 28.34 -19.62
CA PRO A 286 0.47 29.50 -20.37
C PRO A 286 1.59 29.15 -21.37
N GLN A 287 2.28 28.04 -21.19
CA GLN A 287 3.40 27.61 -22.04
C GLN A 287 3.02 27.10 -23.42
N THR A 288 1.72 26.81 -23.65
CA THR A 288 1.25 26.21 -24.91
C THR A 288 -0.12 26.74 -25.27
N THR A 289 -0.28 27.20 -26.50
CA THR A 289 -1.56 27.66 -27.06
C THR A 289 -2.50 26.49 -27.36
N SER A 290 -1.94 25.32 -27.72
CA SER A 290 -2.72 24.11 -28.01
C SER A 290 -2.94 23.27 -26.77
N CYS A 291 -4.21 23.04 -26.38
CA CYS A 291 -4.58 22.13 -25.30
C CYS A 291 -4.13 20.69 -25.56
N LEU A 292 -4.14 20.25 -26.83
CA LEU A 292 -3.69 18.89 -27.20
C LEU A 292 -2.18 18.73 -26.97
N ALA A 293 -1.40 19.72 -27.38
CA ALA A 293 0.06 19.73 -27.18
C ALA A 293 0.40 19.77 -25.67
N HIS A 294 -0.35 20.57 -24.88
CA HIS A 294 -0.21 20.59 -23.43
C HIS A 294 -0.48 19.23 -22.82
N ASN A 295 -1.61 18.57 -23.18
CA ASN A 295 -1.97 17.26 -22.66
C ASN A 295 -0.94 16.17 -23.02
N GLY A 296 -0.43 16.20 -24.26
CA GLY A 296 0.63 15.28 -24.69
C GLY A 296 1.94 15.47 -23.88
N LYS A 297 2.36 16.73 -23.67
CA LYS A 297 3.52 17.04 -22.81
C LYS A 297 3.28 16.61 -21.36
N ALA A 298 2.09 16.85 -20.81
CA ALA A 298 1.73 16.45 -19.46
C ALA A 298 1.76 14.92 -19.28
N THR A 299 1.14 14.17 -20.18
CA THR A 299 1.12 12.70 -20.20
C THR A 299 2.53 12.14 -20.25
N ARG A 300 3.39 12.66 -21.14
CA ARG A 300 4.81 12.25 -21.25
C ARG A 300 5.60 12.58 -19.98
N ALA A 301 5.38 13.76 -19.39
CA ALA A 301 6.05 14.17 -18.16
C ALA A 301 5.64 13.29 -16.98
N THR A 302 4.34 12.95 -16.86
CA THR A 302 3.81 12.04 -15.85
C THR A 302 4.45 10.66 -16.01
N PHE A 303 4.51 10.12 -17.22
CA PHE A 303 5.15 8.84 -17.49
C PHE A 303 6.60 8.80 -16.96
N ARG A 304 7.42 9.81 -17.34
CA ARG A 304 8.82 9.90 -16.91
C ARG A 304 8.99 10.03 -15.39
N LYS A 305 8.07 10.70 -14.71
CA LYS A 305 8.10 10.89 -13.26
C LYS A 305 7.70 9.61 -12.50
N THR A 306 6.70 8.89 -13.01
CA THR A 306 6.07 7.80 -12.25
C THR A 306 6.65 6.43 -12.59
N PHE A 307 7.31 6.27 -13.74
CA PHE A 307 7.92 5.00 -14.15
C PHE A 307 8.91 4.44 -13.11
N PRO A 308 9.88 5.21 -12.57
CA PRO A 308 10.79 4.71 -11.55
C PRO A 308 10.09 4.25 -10.28
N LEU A 309 9.01 4.97 -9.90
CA LEU A 309 8.20 4.61 -8.74
C LEU A 309 7.51 3.26 -8.95
N TYR A 310 6.81 3.09 -10.08
CA TYR A 310 6.13 1.82 -10.36
C TYR A 310 7.09 0.65 -10.54
N LEU A 311 8.26 0.91 -11.13
CA LEU A 311 9.30 -0.12 -11.27
C LEU A 311 9.79 -0.57 -9.88
N SER A 312 10.08 0.36 -8.97
CA SER A 312 10.51 0.03 -7.62
C SER A 312 9.43 -0.71 -6.83
N LEU A 313 8.18 -0.24 -6.89
CA LEU A 313 7.05 -0.86 -6.20
C LEU A 313 6.70 -2.26 -6.73
N THR A 314 7.05 -2.56 -7.98
CA THR A 314 6.81 -3.88 -8.58
C THR A 314 7.99 -4.81 -8.34
N PHE A 315 9.20 -4.33 -8.58
CA PHE A 315 10.41 -5.15 -8.56
C PHE A 315 10.85 -5.53 -7.14
N VAL A 316 10.87 -4.56 -6.20
CA VAL A 316 11.37 -4.82 -4.84
C VAL A 316 10.56 -5.87 -4.09
N PRO A 317 9.23 -5.77 -3.98
CA PRO A 317 8.44 -6.80 -3.30
C PRO A 317 8.59 -8.16 -3.98
N PHE A 318 8.69 -8.18 -5.33
CA PHE A 318 8.85 -9.43 -6.05
C PHE A 318 10.18 -10.11 -5.69
N VAL A 319 11.30 -9.40 -5.69
CA VAL A 319 12.62 -9.94 -5.34
C VAL A 319 12.65 -10.37 -3.88
N VAL A 320 12.23 -9.50 -2.95
CA VAL A 320 12.26 -9.79 -1.51
C VAL A 320 11.38 -10.98 -1.16
N LEU A 321 10.19 -11.06 -1.75
CA LEU A 321 9.23 -12.12 -1.45
C LEU A 321 9.49 -13.43 -2.21
N ASN A 322 10.24 -13.43 -3.32
CA ASN A 322 10.50 -14.59 -4.16
C ASN A 322 11.97 -14.71 -4.57
N ILE A 323 12.87 -14.55 -3.60
CA ILE A 323 14.30 -14.52 -3.87
C ILE A 323 14.80 -15.79 -4.60
N GLN A 324 14.25 -16.95 -4.26
CA GLN A 324 14.59 -18.23 -4.93
C GLN A 324 14.21 -18.20 -6.42
N LYS A 325 12.99 -17.73 -6.76
CA LYS A 325 12.57 -17.60 -8.17
C LYS A 325 13.41 -16.57 -8.93
N PHE A 326 13.81 -15.51 -8.25
CA PHE A 326 14.71 -14.52 -8.82
C PHE A 326 16.09 -15.10 -9.13
N MET A 327 16.66 -15.90 -8.23
CA MET A 327 17.96 -16.56 -8.45
C MET A 327 17.92 -17.56 -9.62
N HIS A 328 16.81 -18.27 -9.82
CA HIS A 328 16.68 -19.24 -10.93
C HIS A 328 16.44 -18.58 -12.30
N ALA A 329 15.71 -17.46 -12.36
CA ALA A 329 15.32 -16.82 -13.62
C ALA A 329 15.28 -15.28 -13.50
N PRO A 330 16.46 -14.61 -13.34
CA PRO A 330 16.52 -13.17 -13.08
C PRO A 330 15.98 -12.32 -14.24
N LEU A 331 16.34 -12.67 -15.48
CA LEU A 331 15.93 -11.92 -16.67
C LEU A 331 14.41 -12.00 -16.92
N HIS A 332 13.83 -13.16 -16.79
CA HIS A 332 12.39 -13.34 -16.94
C HIS A 332 11.61 -12.57 -15.86
N THR A 333 12.10 -12.59 -14.64
CA THR A 333 11.54 -11.86 -13.52
C THR A 333 11.58 -10.35 -13.73
N PHE A 334 12.75 -9.84 -14.15
CA PHE A 334 12.93 -8.43 -14.48
C PHE A 334 12.01 -7.99 -15.63
N TRP A 335 11.91 -8.79 -16.70
CA TRP A 335 11.03 -8.52 -17.83
C TRP A 335 9.56 -8.42 -17.44
N ASN A 336 9.07 -9.33 -16.59
CA ASN A 336 7.71 -9.30 -16.10
C ASN A 336 7.44 -8.07 -15.21
N ALA A 337 8.39 -7.70 -14.35
CA ALA A 337 8.30 -6.49 -13.54
C ALA A 337 8.27 -5.22 -14.42
N LEU A 338 9.13 -5.16 -15.43
CA LEU A 338 9.19 -4.07 -16.39
C LEU A 338 7.87 -3.89 -17.14
N LYS A 339 7.33 -4.99 -17.69
CA LYS A 339 6.04 -5.00 -18.40
C LYS A 339 4.88 -4.54 -17.51
N SER A 340 4.88 -4.98 -16.24
CA SER A 340 3.87 -4.56 -15.27
C SER A 340 4.02 -3.09 -14.90
N ALA A 341 5.24 -2.62 -14.61
CA ALA A 341 5.53 -1.23 -14.30
C ALA A 341 5.15 -0.28 -15.45
N THR A 342 5.50 -0.66 -16.70
CA THR A 342 5.15 0.12 -17.89
C THR A 342 3.63 0.25 -18.03
N ARG A 343 2.88 -0.85 -17.86
CA ARG A 343 1.41 -0.83 -17.94
C ARG A 343 0.80 0.11 -16.90
N SER A 344 1.24 0.03 -15.65
CA SER A 344 0.73 0.90 -14.57
C SER A 344 1.12 2.36 -14.76
N THR A 345 2.31 2.61 -15.33
CA THR A 345 2.71 3.97 -15.69
C THR A 345 1.88 4.52 -16.84
N CYS A 346 1.58 3.71 -17.86
CA CYS A 346 0.68 4.08 -18.95
C CYS A 346 -0.72 4.42 -18.44
N PHE A 347 -1.27 3.59 -17.54
CA PHE A 347 -2.55 3.85 -16.90
C PHE A 347 -2.60 5.23 -16.23
N LEU A 348 -1.63 5.52 -15.34
CA LEU A 348 -1.63 6.78 -14.60
C LEU A 348 -1.36 7.99 -15.51
N SER A 349 -0.53 7.83 -16.53
CA SER A 349 -0.25 8.88 -17.51
C SER A 349 -1.49 9.18 -18.38
N ALA A 350 -2.21 8.13 -18.80
CA ALA A 350 -3.46 8.28 -19.52
C ALA A 350 -4.55 8.93 -18.65
N PHE A 351 -4.61 8.58 -17.34
CA PHE A 351 -5.52 9.23 -16.38
C PHE A 351 -5.31 10.75 -16.36
N VAL A 352 -4.06 11.20 -16.22
CA VAL A 352 -3.72 12.62 -16.19
C VAL A 352 -4.08 13.29 -17.52
N GLY A 353 -3.75 12.67 -18.65
CA GLY A 353 -4.07 13.19 -19.99
C GLY A 353 -5.57 13.30 -20.22
N LEU A 354 -6.35 12.29 -19.88
CA LEU A 354 -7.82 12.30 -20.01
C LEU A 354 -8.45 13.36 -19.10
N TYR A 355 -8.00 13.43 -17.82
CA TYR A 355 -8.51 14.43 -16.89
C TYR A 355 -8.33 15.85 -17.41
N GLN A 356 -7.12 16.20 -17.85
CA GLN A 356 -6.82 17.52 -18.43
C GLN A 356 -7.57 17.74 -19.73
N GLY A 357 -7.66 16.71 -20.59
CA GLY A 357 -8.38 16.78 -21.85
C GLY A 357 -9.85 17.13 -21.68
N VAL A 358 -10.53 16.47 -20.73
CA VAL A 358 -11.94 16.73 -20.40
C VAL A 358 -12.11 18.16 -19.88
N ILE A 359 -11.25 18.62 -18.96
CA ILE A 359 -11.33 19.98 -18.42
C ILE A 359 -11.07 21.01 -19.52
N CYS A 360 -10.09 20.81 -20.40
CA CYS A 360 -9.84 21.72 -21.51
C CYS A 360 -11.00 21.75 -22.50
N LEU A 361 -11.62 20.60 -22.80
CA LEU A 361 -12.79 20.51 -23.67
C LEU A 361 -13.97 21.29 -23.09
N GLN A 362 -14.26 21.07 -21.81
CA GLN A 362 -15.34 21.73 -21.10
C GLN A 362 -15.16 23.26 -21.09
N ARG A 363 -13.94 23.76 -20.87
CA ARG A 363 -13.64 25.21 -20.91
C ARG A 363 -13.81 25.85 -22.26
N LYS A 364 -13.81 25.06 -23.34
CA LYS A 364 -14.15 25.54 -24.69
C LYS A 364 -15.66 25.59 -24.96
N VAL A 365 -16.41 24.71 -24.29
CA VAL A 365 -17.86 24.54 -24.56
C VAL A 365 -18.71 25.33 -23.56
N VAL A 366 -18.26 25.39 -22.29
CA VAL A 366 -19.04 25.99 -21.19
C VAL A 366 -18.54 27.39 -20.87
N THR A 367 -19.45 28.32 -20.72
CA THR A 367 -19.16 29.74 -20.44
C THR A 367 -18.93 30.05 -18.99
N LYS A 368 -19.36 29.17 -18.05
CA LYS A 368 -19.20 29.32 -16.61
C LYS A 368 -18.59 28.08 -16.01
N ASP A 369 -17.59 28.24 -15.13
CA ASP A 369 -16.99 27.12 -14.42
C ASP A 369 -17.95 26.54 -13.36
N HIS A 370 -18.06 25.22 -13.29
CA HIS A 370 -18.96 24.55 -12.36
C HIS A 370 -18.25 23.39 -11.67
N LYS A 371 -18.43 23.29 -10.36
CA LYS A 371 -17.78 22.29 -9.51
C LYS A 371 -18.01 20.83 -9.95
N LEU A 372 -19.15 20.49 -10.55
CA LEU A 372 -19.46 19.14 -11.06
C LEU A 372 -18.56 18.71 -12.22
N ILE A 373 -17.97 19.67 -12.92
CA ILE A 373 -17.05 19.43 -14.04
C ILE A 373 -15.84 18.58 -13.56
N TYR A 374 -15.28 18.90 -12.40
CA TYR A 374 -14.13 18.21 -11.83
C TYR A 374 -14.49 16.80 -11.38
N PHE A 375 -15.70 16.59 -10.91
CA PHE A 375 -16.25 15.26 -10.59
C PHE A 375 -16.37 14.41 -11.87
N LEU A 376 -17.03 14.91 -12.90
CA LEU A 376 -17.21 14.20 -14.18
C LEU A 376 -15.88 13.91 -14.86
N ALA A 377 -14.96 14.89 -14.89
CA ALA A 377 -13.64 14.71 -15.47
C ALA A 377 -12.84 13.60 -14.77
N GLY A 378 -12.94 13.51 -13.43
CA GLY A 378 -12.33 12.44 -12.65
C GLY A 378 -12.91 11.07 -12.99
N GLY A 379 -14.23 10.97 -13.15
CA GLY A 379 -14.91 9.75 -13.55
C GLY A 379 -14.51 9.26 -14.95
N VAL A 380 -14.46 10.18 -15.92
CA VAL A 380 -14.03 9.85 -17.29
C VAL A 380 -12.56 9.47 -17.35
N ALA A 381 -11.70 10.18 -16.63
CA ALA A 381 -10.28 9.88 -16.57
C ALA A 381 -10.00 8.46 -16.01
N ALA A 382 -10.84 8.00 -15.10
CA ALA A 382 -10.74 6.68 -14.50
C ALA A 382 -10.96 5.52 -15.48
N LEU A 383 -11.54 5.77 -16.67
CA LEU A 383 -11.63 4.77 -17.74
C LEU A 383 -10.24 4.31 -18.22
N SER A 384 -9.19 5.10 -17.97
CA SER A 384 -7.80 4.67 -18.18
C SER A 384 -7.44 3.39 -17.43
N ALA A 385 -8.17 3.02 -16.36
CA ALA A 385 -8.00 1.76 -15.64
C ALA A 385 -8.21 0.53 -16.55
N LEU A 386 -8.91 0.66 -17.68
CA LEU A 386 -9.05 -0.39 -18.68
C LEU A 386 -7.71 -0.85 -19.27
N ILE A 387 -6.67 -0.03 -19.21
CA ILE A 387 -5.29 -0.39 -19.59
C ILE A 387 -4.72 -1.45 -18.64
N GLU A 388 -5.16 -1.47 -17.37
CA GLU A 388 -4.68 -2.40 -16.35
C GLU A 388 -5.32 -3.79 -16.46
N LYS A 389 -4.64 -4.80 -15.90
CA LYS A 389 -5.18 -6.16 -15.76
C LYS A 389 -6.42 -6.14 -14.87
N LYS A 390 -7.39 -7.01 -15.11
CA LYS A 390 -8.65 -7.12 -14.35
C LYS A 390 -8.41 -7.25 -12.84
N SER A 391 -7.49 -8.10 -12.41
CA SER A 391 -7.14 -8.27 -10.99
C SER A 391 -6.64 -6.97 -10.37
N ARG A 392 -5.88 -6.16 -11.12
CA ARG A 392 -5.34 -4.90 -10.64
C ARG A 392 -6.37 -3.76 -10.63
N ARG A 393 -7.35 -3.79 -11.52
CA ARG A 393 -8.48 -2.82 -11.49
C ARG A 393 -9.26 -2.93 -10.20
N SER A 394 -9.56 -4.16 -9.77
CA SER A 394 -10.23 -4.41 -8.50
C SER A 394 -9.40 -3.89 -7.30
N GLU A 395 -8.08 -4.09 -7.32
CA GLU A 395 -7.17 -3.54 -6.31
C GLU A 395 -7.17 -2.01 -6.29
N LEU A 396 -7.14 -1.36 -7.47
CA LEU A 396 -7.21 0.09 -7.59
C LEU A 396 -8.53 0.63 -7.05
N ALA A 397 -9.66 -0.01 -7.38
CA ALA A 397 -10.97 0.37 -6.87
C ALA A 397 -11.03 0.28 -5.35
N LEU A 398 -10.56 -0.82 -4.77
CA LEU A 398 -10.54 -1.03 -3.31
C LEU A 398 -9.55 -0.11 -2.57
N TYR A 399 -8.52 0.37 -3.25
CA TYR A 399 -7.59 1.35 -2.70
C TYR A 399 -8.15 2.78 -2.72
N THR A 400 -8.89 3.15 -3.76
CA THR A 400 -9.41 4.52 -3.94
C THR A 400 -10.75 4.73 -3.25
N LEU A 401 -11.60 3.70 -3.19
CA LEU A 401 -12.93 3.77 -2.60
C LEU A 401 -12.93 4.28 -1.14
N PRO A 402 -12.09 3.76 -0.23
CA PRO A 402 -12.05 4.24 1.15
C PRO A 402 -11.62 5.71 1.25
N ARG A 403 -10.74 6.16 0.36
CA ARG A 403 -10.29 7.55 0.32
C ARG A 403 -11.37 8.49 -0.18
N ALA A 404 -12.13 8.06 -1.17
CA ALA A 404 -13.30 8.80 -1.63
C ALA A 404 -14.37 8.89 -0.53
N GLY A 405 -14.63 7.78 0.17
CA GLY A 405 -15.51 7.72 1.32
C GLY A 405 -15.05 8.61 2.47
N ASP A 406 -13.76 8.62 2.75
CA ASP A 406 -13.15 9.47 3.78
C ASP A 406 -13.27 10.97 3.44
N SER A 407 -12.99 11.33 2.20
CA SER A 407 -13.20 12.70 1.72
C SER A 407 -14.66 13.13 1.85
N LEU A 408 -15.60 12.27 1.47
CA LEU A 408 -17.03 12.54 1.64
C LEU A 408 -17.42 12.67 3.10
N TRP A 409 -16.89 11.79 3.98
CA TRP A 409 -17.09 11.86 5.42
C TRP A 409 -16.66 13.22 5.99
N TYR A 410 -15.44 13.68 5.64
CA TYR A 410 -14.97 15.01 6.08
C TYR A 410 -15.81 16.16 5.55
N ILE A 411 -16.34 16.06 4.33
CA ILE A 411 -17.29 17.06 3.80
C ILE A 411 -18.54 17.11 4.67
N LEU A 412 -19.06 15.95 5.10
CA LEU A 412 -20.25 15.85 5.94
C LEU A 412 -19.98 16.32 7.38
N VAL A 413 -18.80 16.00 7.94
CA VAL A 413 -18.36 16.52 9.24
C VAL A 413 -18.21 18.05 9.22
N ASN A 414 -17.58 18.59 8.17
CA ASN A 414 -17.44 20.05 8.01
C ASN A 414 -18.77 20.78 7.81
N ARG A 415 -19.83 20.06 7.45
CA ARG A 415 -21.21 20.55 7.38
C ARG A 415 -22.00 20.30 8.67
N HIS A 416 -21.35 19.82 9.73
CA HIS A 416 -21.98 19.46 11.01
C HIS A 416 -23.09 18.39 10.92
N ILE A 417 -23.07 17.56 9.85
CA ILE A 417 -24.01 16.45 9.67
C ILE A 417 -23.55 15.20 10.42
N LEU A 418 -22.23 14.98 10.51
CA LEU A 418 -21.62 13.82 11.16
C LEU A 418 -20.66 14.24 12.29
N PRO A 419 -20.58 13.44 13.39
CA PRO A 419 -19.67 13.71 14.48
C PRO A 419 -18.20 13.41 14.11
N ASN A 420 -17.27 14.17 14.71
CA ASN A 420 -15.84 13.86 14.64
C ASN A 420 -15.43 12.99 15.82
N ILE A 421 -15.11 11.71 15.57
CA ILE A 421 -14.77 10.73 16.60
C ILE A 421 -13.24 10.64 16.72
N LYS A 422 -12.71 11.01 17.90
CA LYS A 422 -11.28 10.88 18.19
C LYS A 422 -10.87 9.40 18.24
N HIS A 423 -9.68 9.09 17.74
CA HIS A 423 -9.10 7.71 17.70
C HIS A 423 -9.95 6.65 16.98
N ALA A 424 -10.93 7.07 16.16
CA ALA A 424 -11.73 6.14 15.35
C ALA A 424 -10.86 5.31 14.38
N ASP A 425 -9.72 5.85 13.95
CA ASP A 425 -8.73 5.19 13.11
C ASP A 425 -8.16 3.91 13.76
N VAL A 426 -7.81 3.99 15.06
CA VAL A 426 -7.27 2.85 15.82
C VAL A 426 -8.34 1.79 16.06
N VAL A 427 -9.51 2.21 16.55
CA VAL A 427 -10.62 1.28 16.83
C VAL A 427 -11.06 0.56 15.55
N LEU A 428 -11.22 1.31 14.46
CA LEU A 428 -11.58 0.74 13.16
C LEU A 428 -10.53 -0.25 12.66
N PHE A 429 -9.24 0.10 12.78
CA PHE A 429 -8.15 -0.80 12.38
C PHE A 429 -8.19 -2.11 13.17
N CYS A 430 -8.31 -2.04 14.51
CA CYS A 430 -8.38 -3.19 15.38
C CYS A 430 -9.55 -4.13 15.01
N LEU A 431 -10.76 -3.58 14.86
CA LEU A 431 -11.94 -4.36 14.48
C LEU A 431 -11.77 -4.99 13.09
N CYS A 432 -11.26 -4.23 12.13
CA CYS A 432 -11.00 -4.77 10.78
C CYS A 432 -9.96 -5.88 10.80
N MET A 433 -8.89 -5.77 11.60
CA MET A 433 -7.90 -6.84 11.73
C MET A 433 -8.51 -8.09 12.35
N GLY A 434 -9.37 -7.96 13.38
CA GLY A 434 -10.12 -9.09 13.92
C GLY A 434 -10.95 -9.80 12.85
N CYS A 435 -11.73 -9.04 12.07
CA CYS A 435 -12.52 -9.60 10.96
C CYS A 435 -11.64 -10.28 9.90
N ILE A 436 -10.53 -9.64 9.50
CA ILE A 436 -9.60 -10.22 8.51
C ILE A 436 -9.01 -11.53 9.01
N MET A 437 -8.64 -11.61 10.30
CA MET A 437 -8.11 -12.85 10.88
C MET A 437 -9.18 -13.96 10.96
N TYR A 438 -10.44 -13.58 11.24
CA TYR A 438 -11.55 -14.52 11.15
C TYR A 438 -11.68 -15.11 9.74
N PHE A 439 -11.73 -14.27 8.69
CA PHE A 439 -11.81 -14.73 7.31
C PHE A 439 -10.59 -15.56 6.89
N HIS A 440 -9.40 -15.16 7.33
CA HIS A 440 -8.15 -15.89 7.00
C HIS A 440 -8.17 -17.34 7.50
N GLU A 441 -8.73 -17.57 8.68
CA GLU A 441 -8.73 -18.89 9.31
C GLU A 441 -9.90 -19.77 8.87
N TYR A 442 -11.08 -19.19 8.69
CA TYR A 442 -12.32 -19.96 8.51
C TYR A 442 -12.93 -19.86 7.11
N GLU A 443 -12.68 -18.77 6.40
CA GLU A 443 -13.21 -18.57 5.04
C GLU A 443 -12.11 -18.01 4.10
N PRO A 444 -10.93 -18.67 4.00
CA PRO A 444 -9.80 -18.14 3.24
C PRO A 444 -10.09 -17.93 1.75
N ASP A 445 -11.03 -18.66 1.19
CA ASP A 445 -11.41 -18.58 -0.23
C ASP A 445 -12.23 -17.32 -0.56
N THR A 446 -12.78 -16.65 0.45
CA THR A 446 -13.48 -15.37 0.30
C THR A 446 -12.52 -14.19 0.18
N MET A 447 -11.27 -14.39 0.58
CA MET A 447 -10.25 -13.35 0.56
C MET A 447 -9.61 -13.18 -0.82
N ALA A 448 -9.21 -11.94 -1.13
CA ALA A 448 -8.39 -11.69 -2.32
C ALA A 448 -7.07 -12.47 -2.23
N PRO A 449 -6.62 -13.15 -3.32
CA PRO A 449 -5.41 -13.98 -3.32
C PRO A 449 -4.16 -13.24 -2.85
N PHE A 450 -4.04 -11.96 -3.19
CA PHE A 450 -2.94 -11.09 -2.74
C PHE A 450 -2.93 -10.94 -1.21
N LEU A 451 -4.08 -10.59 -0.61
CA LEU A 451 -4.17 -10.40 0.84
C LEU A 451 -3.93 -11.70 1.61
N ARG A 452 -4.53 -12.81 1.12
CA ARG A 452 -4.30 -14.14 1.66
C ARG A 452 -2.82 -14.52 1.62
N GLY A 453 -2.16 -14.35 0.47
CA GLY A 453 -0.74 -14.65 0.33
C GLY A 453 0.16 -13.78 1.21
N LEU A 454 -0.18 -12.50 1.39
CA LEU A 454 0.53 -11.59 2.28
C LEU A 454 0.43 -12.05 3.75
N LEU A 455 -0.79 -12.29 4.23
CA LEU A 455 -1.03 -12.75 5.61
C LEU A 455 -0.34 -14.08 5.89
N THR A 456 -0.47 -15.04 4.97
CA THR A 456 0.19 -16.35 5.11
C THR A 456 1.71 -16.20 5.27
N ARG A 457 2.34 -15.29 4.53
CA ARG A 457 3.79 -15.04 4.65
C ARG A 457 4.21 -14.40 5.97
N PHE A 458 3.38 -13.50 6.49
CA PHE A 458 3.67 -12.84 7.77
C PHE A 458 3.37 -13.75 8.97
N LEU A 459 2.32 -14.58 8.88
CA LEU A 459 1.89 -15.44 9.98
C LEU A 459 2.60 -16.79 10.03
N ASN A 460 2.98 -17.37 8.87
CA ASN A 460 3.67 -18.65 8.84
C ASN A 460 5.17 -18.46 9.07
N ARG A 461 5.67 -19.08 10.11
CA ARG A 461 7.11 -19.12 10.39
C ARG A 461 7.82 -20.03 9.39
N THR A 462 8.91 -19.57 8.79
CA THR A 462 9.78 -20.38 7.95
C THR A 462 10.36 -21.52 8.78
N GLY A 463 10.01 -22.76 8.44
CA GLY A 463 10.49 -23.96 9.16
C GLY A 463 9.40 -24.80 9.82
N THR A 464 8.17 -24.30 9.97
CA THR A 464 7.04 -25.15 10.39
C THR A 464 6.33 -25.72 9.16
N PRO A 465 6.17 -27.07 9.03
CA PRO A 465 5.39 -27.64 7.95
C PRO A 465 3.95 -27.12 8.05
N SER A 466 3.49 -26.48 6.99
CA SER A 466 2.10 -26.01 6.90
C SER A 466 1.17 -27.21 6.77
N ILE A 467 0.32 -27.44 7.75
CA ILE A 467 -0.69 -28.53 7.77
C ILE A 467 -1.77 -28.33 6.66
N HIS A 468 -1.79 -27.19 5.98
CA HIS A 468 -2.72 -26.86 4.90
C HIS A 468 -2.01 -26.29 3.66
N SER A 469 -1.11 -27.03 3.01
CA SER A 469 -0.58 -26.65 1.70
C SER A 469 -0.62 -27.77 0.70
N SER A 470 -1.82 -28.19 0.31
CA SER A 470 -2.05 -28.91 -0.94
C SER A 470 -2.83 -28.08 -1.94
N THR A 471 -2.38 -26.86 -2.21
CA THR A 471 -2.79 -26.12 -3.40
C THR A 471 -1.60 -25.33 -3.92
N SER A 472 -1.12 -25.76 -5.08
CA SER A 472 -0.05 -25.15 -5.88
C SER A 472 -0.11 -23.63 -5.89
N TYR A 473 0.89 -22.97 -5.32
CA TYR A 473 1.13 -21.53 -5.47
C TYR A 473 1.65 -21.21 -6.89
N SER A 474 0.83 -21.40 -7.91
CA SER A 474 1.16 -20.98 -9.28
C SER A 474 0.58 -19.63 -9.69
N TYR A 475 -0.13 -18.96 -8.81
CA TYR A 475 -0.74 -17.65 -9.09
C TYR A 475 -0.44 -16.61 -8.02
N LEU A 476 0.79 -16.04 -8.06
CA LEU A 476 0.95 -14.63 -7.75
C LEU A 476 0.89 -13.92 -9.11
N PRO A 477 -0.20 -13.19 -9.42
CA PRO A 477 -0.13 -12.24 -10.52
C PRO A 477 1.00 -11.27 -10.16
N ALA A 478 1.91 -11.04 -11.09
CA ALA A 478 2.89 -9.99 -10.96
C ALA A 478 2.15 -8.71 -10.56
N LEU A 479 2.54 -8.14 -9.42
CA LEU A 479 2.04 -6.86 -8.90
C LEU A 479 2.19 -5.77 -9.95
#